data_552ccda842a9b5a16b0db44961f458f2
#
_entry.id   552ccda842a9b5a16b0db44961f458f2
#
_cell.length_a   1.000
_cell.length_b   1.000
_cell.length_c   1.000
_cell.angle_alpha   90.00
_cell.angle_beta   90.00
_cell.angle_gamma   90.00
#
_symmetry.space_group_name_H-M   'P 1'
#
loop_
_entity.id
_entity.type
_entity.pdbx_description
1 polymer ?
#
loop_
_entity_poly.entity_id
_entity_poly.type
_entity_poly.pdbx_seq_one_letter_code
_entity_poly.pdbx_strand_id
1 'polypeptide(L)'
;MLLKALYLSIIFLLLAHAASAAPVNDYKITYTINVNEGGTAIWNVEYRTLLVTNDDINSFENYTQQLNSVHLNEFKDLMQKSASEAAVATSRSMVAADFTGDAAIQSTPTGKYGVVHYSFRWTNFARTDPNINIGDVFVGGLYLSKDNTLIIQYPSGFAIEEVTPSPDQTHEGFIWYGLRSFGRGEPRIILSKTQSPWIPLAIATFIIVLLGAFIYLRKRGTPKEIVEDITETEMIDLEEQITRLLKENGGFLYQSEIVKKLNLPKSTVSSALNELNNKNLILKIKKGRENLIRLK
;
A
#
# COMPACT_ATOMS: atom_id res chain seq x y z
N MET A 1 12.01 -21.40 36.80
CA MET A 1 11.56 -20.31 35.90
C MET A 1 12.12 -18.96 36.32
N LEU A 2 12.28 -18.66 37.59
CA LEU A 2 12.84 -17.37 38.10
C LEU A 2 14.31 -17.12 37.71
N LEU A 3 15.13 -18.15 37.57
CA LEU A 3 16.57 -18.02 37.26
C LEU A 3 16.83 -17.55 35.81
N LYS A 4 15.95 -17.88 34.84
CA LYS A 4 16.09 -17.44 33.43
C LYS A 4 15.72 -15.98 33.22
N ALA A 5 14.77 -15.43 34.00
CA ALA A 5 14.42 -14.03 33.98
C ALA A 5 15.51 -13.11 34.54
N LEU A 6 16.30 -13.63 35.48
CA LEU A 6 17.42 -12.92 36.11
C LEU A 6 18.60 -12.74 35.13
N TYR A 7 18.82 -13.69 34.22
CA TYR A 7 19.91 -13.62 33.24
C TYR A 7 19.69 -12.57 32.12
N LEU A 8 18.45 -12.34 31.72
CA LEU A 8 18.14 -11.40 30.61
C LEU A 8 18.14 -9.94 31.05
N SER A 9 17.77 -9.66 32.30
CA SER A 9 17.93 -8.35 32.95
C SER A 9 19.42 -7.97 33.10
N ILE A 10 20.29 -8.97 33.17
CA ILE A 10 21.75 -8.83 33.25
C ILE A 10 22.34 -8.43 31.88
N ILE A 11 21.77 -8.84 30.75
CA ILE A 11 22.33 -8.53 29.41
C ILE A 11 22.17 -7.03 29.07
N PHE A 12 21.09 -6.41 29.45
CA PHE A 12 20.93 -4.97 29.26
C PHE A 12 21.68 -4.17 30.35
N LEU A 13 21.83 -4.74 31.54
CA LEU A 13 22.71 -4.19 32.57
C LEU A 13 24.19 -4.32 32.15
N LEU A 14 24.57 -5.34 31.36
CA LEU A 14 25.92 -5.55 30.82
C LEU A 14 26.24 -4.61 29.65
N LEU A 15 25.25 -4.07 28.91
CA LEU A 15 25.48 -2.94 28.02
C LEU A 15 25.91 -1.67 28.81
N ALA A 16 25.45 -1.54 30.05
CA ALA A 16 25.97 -0.56 30.99
C ALA A 16 27.35 -0.93 31.55
N HIS A 17 27.76 -2.21 31.50
CA HIS A 17 29.02 -2.72 32.05
C HIS A 17 30.12 -2.96 31.00
N ALA A 18 29.79 -3.17 29.72
CA ALA A 18 30.79 -3.07 28.64
C ALA A 18 31.32 -1.62 28.50
N ALA A 19 30.60 -0.66 29.05
CA ALA A 19 31.06 0.72 29.26
C ALA A 19 32.01 0.86 30.48
N SER A 20 32.31 -0.20 31.22
CA SER A 20 33.13 -0.06 32.44
C SER A 20 34.64 0.09 32.18
N ALA A 21 35.09 0.14 30.94
CA ALA A 21 36.42 0.64 30.57
C ALA A 21 36.42 2.13 30.18
N ALA A 22 35.26 2.73 30.00
CA ALA A 22 35.15 4.16 29.74
C ALA A 22 35.09 4.91 31.09
N PRO A 23 35.61 6.15 31.16
CA PRO A 23 35.62 6.92 32.41
C PRO A 23 34.21 7.05 32.98
N VAL A 24 34.09 6.99 34.30
CA VAL A 24 32.84 6.98 35.08
C VAL A 24 32.15 8.35 35.03
N ASN A 25 31.84 8.83 33.85
CA ASN A 25 31.06 10.05 33.65
C ASN A 25 29.73 9.70 33.01
N ASP A 26 28.67 10.44 33.33
CA ASP A 26 27.31 10.25 32.80
C ASP A 26 27.31 10.17 31.26
N TYR A 27 27.14 8.93 30.76
CA TYR A 27 27.00 8.72 29.31
C TYR A 27 25.58 9.01 28.89
N LYS A 28 25.45 9.75 27.79
CA LYS A 28 24.22 9.76 27.01
C LYS A 28 24.32 8.70 25.94
N ILE A 29 23.37 7.79 25.91
CA ILE A 29 23.33 6.75 24.90
C ILE A 29 22.11 6.95 24.01
N THR A 30 22.36 7.06 22.71
CA THR A 30 21.28 7.09 21.72
C THR A 30 21.29 5.80 20.91
N TYR A 31 20.20 5.06 21.00
CA TYR A 31 19.96 3.87 20.21
C TYR A 31 19.07 4.26 19.02
N THR A 32 19.58 4.14 17.80
CA THR A 32 18.79 4.35 16.57
C THR A 32 18.69 3.05 15.81
N ILE A 33 17.46 2.56 15.62
CA ILE A 33 17.14 1.31 14.96
C ILE A 33 16.39 1.63 13.68
N ASN A 34 17.04 1.44 12.53
CA ASN A 34 16.44 1.65 11.21
C ASN A 34 15.94 0.32 10.65
N VAL A 35 14.62 0.11 10.64
CA VAL A 35 13.99 -1.12 10.14
C VAL A 35 13.59 -0.93 8.68
N ASN A 36 13.95 -1.88 7.81
CA ASN A 36 13.55 -1.88 6.41
C ASN A 36 12.31 -2.77 6.16
N GLU A 37 11.77 -2.72 4.93
CA GLU A 37 10.59 -3.51 4.53
C GLU A 37 10.80 -5.03 4.66
N GLY A 38 12.03 -5.50 4.54
CA GLY A 38 12.38 -6.92 4.70
C GLY A 38 12.57 -7.37 6.15
N GLY A 39 12.28 -6.50 7.13
CA GLY A 39 12.41 -6.82 8.56
C GLY A 39 13.84 -6.83 9.08
N THR A 40 14.81 -6.42 8.29
CA THR A 40 16.19 -6.23 8.72
C THR A 40 16.34 -4.87 9.39
N ALA A 41 17.05 -4.80 10.49
CA ALA A 41 17.36 -3.57 11.19
C ALA A 41 18.84 -3.21 11.07
N ILE A 42 19.14 -1.93 10.89
CA ILE A 42 20.47 -1.34 11.12
C ILE A 42 20.42 -0.64 12.46
N TRP A 43 21.22 -1.10 13.36
CA TRP A 43 21.40 -0.51 14.68
C TRP A 43 22.57 0.45 14.65
N ASN A 44 22.36 1.64 15.19
CA ASN A 44 23.39 2.63 15.46
C ASN A 44 23.30 2.98 16.95
N VAL A 45 24.40 2.82 17.65
CA VAL A 45 24.51 3.09 19.09
C VAL A 45 25.57 4.17 19.29
N GLU A 46 25.13 5.37 19.68
CA GLU A 46 26.01 6.49 19.99
C GLU A 46 26.17 6.60 21.51
N TYR A 47 27.40 6.55 21.97
CA TYR A 47 27.79 6.92 23.33
C TYR A 47 28.44 8.29 23.32
N ARG A 48 27.94 9.18 24.15
CA ARG A 48 28.45 10.55 24.26
C ARG A 48 28.75 10.89 25.70
N THR A 49 29.98 11.34 25.98
CA THR A 49 30.43 11.74 27.32
C THR A 49 31.14 13.10 27.26
N LEU A 50 30.95 13.93 28.30
CA LEU A 50 31.66 15.21 28.43
C LEU A 50 33.07 14.96 28.97
N LEU A 51 34.09 15.47 28.28
CA LEU A 51 35.50 15.39 28.67
C LEU A 51 35.88 16.73 29.35
N VAL A 52 35.96 16.71 30.65
CA VAL A 52 36.21 17.96 31.48
C VAL A 52 37.70 18.13 31.74
N THR A 53 38.39 17.05 32.06
CA THR A 53 39.80 17.06 32.48
C THR A 53 40.72 16.50 31.41
N ASN A 54 42.02 16.76 31.53
CA ASN A 54 43.01 16.10 30.67
C ASN A 54 43.03 14.57 30.89
N ASP A 55 42.72 14.09 32.09
CA ASP A 55 42.65 12.67 32.40
C ASP A 55 41.46 12.01 31.66
N ASP A 56 40.34 12.71 31.55
CA ASP A 56 39.20 12.24 30.76
C ASP A 56 39.58 12.11 29.27
N ILE A 57 40.30 13.12 28.75
CA ILE A 57 40.78 13.10 27.36
C ILE A 57 41.72 11.93 27.13
N ASN A 58 42.75 11.77 28.00
CA ASN A 58 43.72 10.68 27.86
C ASN A 58 43.05 9.28 28.00
N SER A 59 42.09 9.17 28.90
CA SER A 59 41.31 7.92 29.07
C SER A 59 40.48 7.60 27.83
N PHE A 60 39.86 8.60 27.22
CA PHE A 60 39.09 8.43 26.00
C PHE A 60 40.00 8.11 24.81
N GLU A 61 41.17 8.72 24.69
CA GLU A 61 42.16 8.38 23.66
C GLU A 61 42.64 6.94 23.77
N ASN A 62 42.94 6.46 25.00
CA ASN A 62 43.27 5.07 25.24
C ASN A 62 42.13 4.10 24.83
N TYR A 63 40.87 4.48 25.16
CA TYR A 63 39.70 3.73 24.68
C TYR A 63 39.66 3.66 23.15
N THR A 64 39.87 4.79 22.49
CA THR A 64 39.85 4.88 21.01
C THR A 64 40.93 3.99 20.38
N GLN A 65 42.13 3.92 20.97
CA GLN A 65 43.21 3.04 20.47
C GLN A 65 42.83 1.56 20.56
N GLN A 66 42.03 1.18 21.54
CA GLN A 66 41.59 -0.20 21.77
C GLN A 66 40.23 -0.51 21.12
N LEU A 67 39.60 0.47 20.48
CA LEU A 67 38.23 0.36 19.94
C LEU A 67 38.05 -0.89 19.07
N ASN A 68 38.86 -1.03 18.04
CA ASN A 68 38.70 -2.12 17.05
C ASN A 68 39.28 -3.46 17.52
N SER A 69 40.26 -3.44 18.44
CA SER A 69 40.92 -4.67 18.92
C SER A 69 40.18 -5.32 20.09
N VAL A 70 39.56 -4.52 20.95
CA VAL A 70 38.91 -4.98 22.16
C VAL A 70 37.41 -4.66 22.18
N HIS A 71 37.08 -3.39 22.21
CA HIS A 71 35.70 -2.94 22.52
C HIS A 71 34.66 -3.25 21.44
N LEU A 72 35.05 -3.22 20.16
CA LEU A 72 34.18 -3.64 19.06
C LEU A 72 33.91 -5.15 19.11
N ASN A 73 34.92 -5.96 19.52
CA ASN A 73 34.73 -7.40 19.65
C ASN A 73 33.80 -7.75 20.83
N GLU A 74 33.97 -7.09 21.97
CA GLU A 74 33.06 -7.22 23.12
C GLU A 74 31.62 -6.86 22.76
N PHE A 75 31.43 -5.73 22.06
CA PHE A 75 30.13 -5.29 21.57
C PHE A 75 29.53 -6.30 20.60
N LYS A 76 30.32 -6.82 19.64
CA LYS A 76 29.91 -7.85 18.70
C LYS A 76 29.43 -9.12 19.39
N ASP A 77 30.21 -9.64 20.33
CA ASP A 77 29.87 -10.87 21.04
C ASP A 77 28.56 -10.72 21.81
N LEU A 78 28.35 -9.57 22.44
CA LEU A 78 27.13 -9.25 23.16
C LEU A 78 25.91 -9.19 22.21
N MET A 79 26.03 -8.51 21.07
CA MET A 79 24.91 -8.36 20.13
C MET A 79 24.60 -9.68 19.39
N GLN A 80 25.62 -10.48 19.09
CA GLN A 80 25.41 -11.80 18.48
C GLN A 80 24.71 -12.76 19.48
N LYS A 81 25.07 -12.70 20.75
CA LYS A 81 24.39 -13.45 21.82
C LYS A 81 22.92 -13.01 21.93
N SER A 82 22.65 -11.70 21.94
CA SER A 82 21.29 -11.16 22.01
C SER A 82 20.45 -11.59 20.79
N ALA A 83 21.03 -11.57 19.59
CA ALA A 83 20.35 -12.04 18.38
C ALA A 83 20.05 -13.54 18.42
N SER A 84 20.98 -14.34 18.95
CA SER A 84 20.77 -15.79 19.13
C SER A 84 19.66 -16.11 20.14
N GLU A 85 19.61 -15.40 21.27
CA GLU A 85 18.55 -15.56 22.27
C GLU A 85 17.18 -15.13 21.72
N ALA A 86 17.11 -14.03 20.96
CA ALA A 86 15.90 -13.58 20.27
C ALA A 86 15.45 -14.61 19.21
N ALA A 87 16.38 -15.19 18.45
CA ALA A 87 16.11 -16.23 17.47
C ALA A 87 15.43 -17.46 18.09
N VAL A 88 15.96 -17.91 19.23
CA VAL A 88 15.36 -19.03 19.98
C VAL A 88 13.97 -18.67 20.52
N ALA A 89 13.81 -17.50 21.10
CA ALA A 89 12.56 -17.08 21.71
C ALA A 89 11.44 -16.85 20.71
N THR A 90 11.77 -16.40 19.50
CA THR A 90 10.81 -16.10 18.43
C THR A 90 10.67 -17.21 17.40
N SER A 91 11.48 -18.28 17.48
CA SER A 91 11.59 -19.36 16.50
C SER A 91 11.87 -18.83 15.07
N ARG A 92 12.67 -17.77 14.97
CA ARG A 92 13.01 -17.08 13.72
C ARG A 92 14.53 -16.99 13.59
N SER A 93 15.09 -17.37 12.44
CA SER A 93 16.54 -17.26 12.19
C SER A 93 16.96 -15.78 12.18
N MET A 94 17.89 -15.42 13.04
CA MET A 94 18.42 -14.06 13.20
C MET A 94 19.92 -14.07 13.25
N VAL A 95 20.54 -13.07 12.63
CA VAL A 95 22.00 -12.89 12.63
C VAL A 95 22.32 -11.42 12.85
N ALA A 96 23.22 -11.15 13.81
CA ALA A 96 23.86 -9.85 13.94
C ALA A 96 25.23 -9.90 13.26
N ALA A 97 25.46 -9.01 12.28
CA ALA A 97 26.63 -8.98 11.40
C ALA A 97 27.01 -7.54 11.01
N ASP A 98 28.08 -7.40 10.22
CA ASP A 98 28.56 -6.14 9.66
C ASP A 98 28.85 -5.08 10.74
N PHE A 99 29.55 -5.49 11.78
CA PHE A 99 29.90 -4.61 12.89
C PHE A 99 30.95 -3.61 12.50
N THR A 100 30.69 -2.35 12.82
CA THR A 100 31.66 -1.25 12.69
C THR A 100 31.67 -0.41 13.97
N GLY A 101 32.80 0.20 14.25
CA GLY A 101 32.96 1.12 15.39
C GLY A 101 33.89 2.26 15.00
N ASP A 102 33.54 3.46 15.41
CA ASP A 102 34.39 4.64 15.33
C ASP A 102 34.28 5.48 16.60
N ALA A 103 35.33 6.23 16.92
CA ALA A 103 35.36 7.12 18.07
C ALA A 103 36.13 8.40 17.73
N ALA A 104 35.60 9.52 18.23
CA ALA A 104 36.21 10.83 18.00
C ALA A 104 35.96 11.78 19.18
N ILE A 105 36.89 12.73 19.38
CA ILE A 105 36.65 13.86 20.28
C ILE A 105 36.03 14.99 19.45
N GLN A 106 34.81 15.39 19.83
CA GLN A 106 34.09 16.50 19.23
C GLN A 106 34.19 17.75 20.12
N SER A 107 34.68 18.85 19.56
CA SER A 107 34.70 20.15 20.23
C SER A 107 33.48 20.96 19.86
N THR A 108 32.74 21.42 20.86
CA THR A 108 31.54 22.22 20.70
C THR A 108 31.66 23.51 21.55
N PRO A 109 30.81 24.51 21.36
CA PRO A 109 30.81 25.72 22.24
C PRO A 109 30.55 25.39 23.71
N THR A 110 29.95 24.24 24.02
CA THR A 110 29.61 23.81 25.38
C THR A 110 30.65 22.88 26.00
N GLY A 111 31.71 22.50 25.29
CA GLY A 111 32.76 21.63 25.79
C GLY A 111 33.28 20.62 24.77
N LYS A 112 34.21 19.79 25.22
CA LYS A 112 34.72 18.66 24.47
C LYS A 112 33.94 17.39 24.82
N TYR A 113 33.55 16.62 23.83
CA TYR A 113 32.82 15.38 24.03
C TYR A 113 33.57 14.23 23.38
N GLY A 114 33.74 13.15 24.11
CA GLY A 114 34.10 11.85 23.53
C GLY A 114 32.85 11.20 22.97
N VAL A 115 32.87 10.85 21.69
CA VAL A 115 31.75 10.23 20.99
C VAL A 115 32.20 8.90 20.41
N VAL A 116 31.48 7.83 20.71
CA VAL A 116 31.72 6.47 20.17
C VAL A 116 30.46 6.03 19.43
N HIS A 117 30.64 5.58 18.19
CA HIS A 117 29.57 5.00 17.40
C HIS A 117 29.84 3.53 17.15
N TYR A 118 28.85 2.69 17.41
CA TYR A 118 28.80 1.31 16.95
C TYR A 118 27.65 1.16 15.99
N SER A 119 27.87 0.44 14.89
CA SER A 119 26.80 0.07 13.97
C SER A 119 26.87 -1.41 13.62
N PHE A 120 25.70 -2.02 13.42
CA PHE A 120 25.60 -3.41 12.97
C PHE A 120 24.25 -3.67 12.30
N ARG A 121 24.19 -4.74 11.52
CA ARG A 121 22.97 -5.21 10.84
C ARG A 121 22.41 -6.41 11.60
N TRP A 122 21.08 -6.37 11.85
CA TRP A 122 20.35 -7.47 12.46
C TRP A 122 19.29 -7.98 11.51
N THR A 123 19.48 -9.18 10.92
CA THR A 123 18.55 -9.79 9.97
C THR A 123 17.33 -10.36 10.66
N ASN A 124 16.16 -10.29 10.02
CA ASN A 124 14.90 -10.77 10.57
C ASN A 124 14.56 -10.20 11.95
N PHE A 125 15.00 -8.97 12.24
CA PHE A 125 14.72 -8.25 13.47
C PHE A 125 13.22 -8.04 13.67
N ALA A 126 12.50 -7.58 12.62
CA ALA A 126 11.06 -7.48 12.61
C ALA A 126 10.42 -8.65 11.84
N ARG A 127 9.23 -9.06 12.24
CA ARG A 127 8.38 -9.95 11.45
C ARG A 127 7.65 -9.14 10.37
N THR A 128 7.54 -9.68 9.15
CA THR A 128 7.03 -8.93 7.99
C THR A 128 5.76 -9.51 7.36
N ASP A 129 5.19 -10.57 7.93
CA ASP A 129 4.01 -11.23 7.38
C ASP A 129 2.85 -11.23 8.40
N PRO A 130 1.68 -10.66 8.03
CA PRO A 130 1.38 -9.80 6.86
C PRO A 130 1.86 -8.35 7.03
N ASN A 131 2.11 -7.91 8.26
CA ASN A 131 2.49 -6.56 8.67
C ASN A 131 3.91 -6.55 9.23
N ILE A 132 4.56 -5.40 9.21
CA ILE A 132 5.82 -5.25 9.95
C ILE A 132 5.50 -5.17 11.44
N ASN A 133 5.99 -6.16 12.19
CA ASN A 133 5.85 -6.22 13.63
C ASN A 133 7.24 -6.14 14.28
N ILE A 134 7.48 -5.08 15.04
CA ILE A 134 8.68 -4.86 15.83
C ILE A 134 8.30 -5.07 17.29
N GLY A 135 9.20 -5.67 18.08
CA GLY A 135 9.03 -5.79 19.52
C GLY A 135 9.36 -7.18 20.07
N ASP A 136 8.97 -8.25 19.39
CA ASP A 136 9.14 -9.63 19.84
C ASP A 136 10.61 -10.02 20.11
N VAL A 137 11.55 -9.30 19.53
CA VAL A 137 13.02 -9.45 19.76
C VAL A 137 13.46 -8.94 21.13
N PHE A 138 12.70 -8.05 21.77
CA PHE A 138 12.98 -7.54 23.12
C PHE A 138 12.48 -8.55 24.17
N VAL A 139 13.06 -9.75 24.17
CA VAL A 139 12.60 -10.91 24.96
C VAL A 139 12.59 -10.63 26.46
N GLY A 140 13.54 -9.83 26.95
CA GLY A 140 13.65 -9.43 28.36
C GLY A 140 13.05 -8.07 28.70
N GLY A 141 12.50 -7.39 27.69
CA GLY A 141 12.21 -5.98 27.79
C GLY A 141 13.43 -5.11 27.55
N LEU A 142 13.29 -3.79 27.76
CA LEU A 142 14.32 -2.80 27.54
C LEU A 142 14.25 -1.74 28.64
N TYR A 143 15.41 -1.27 29.11
CA TYR A 143 15.47 -0.17 30.08
C TYR A 143 16.29 0.98 29.53
N LEU A 144 15.71 2.19 29.55
CA LEU A 144 16.41 3.43 29.22
C LEU A 144 16.72 4.18 30.50
N SER A 145 18.02 4.40 30.75
CA SER A 145 18.48 5.30 31.82
C SER A 145 18.07 6.75 31.53
N LYS A 146 18.19 7.62 32.51
CA LYS A 146 17.70 9.00 32.47
C LYS A 146 18.08 9.80 31.21
N ASP A 147 19.33 9.67 30.77
CA ASP A 147 19.87 10.45 29.65
C ASP A 147 19.94 9.66 28.34
N ASN A 148 19.32 8.46 28.30
CA ASN A 148 19.30 7.61 27.11
C ASN A 148 18.07 7.89 26.25
N THR A 149 18.22 7.66 24.94
CA THR A 149 17.16 7.83 23.95
C THR A 149 17.08 6.59 23.08
N LEU A 150 15.87 6.10 22.82
CA LEU A 150 15.59 5.08 21.82
C LEU A 150 14.83 5.70 20.65
N ILE A 151 15.33 5.48 19.45
CA ILE A 151 14.72 5.94 18.19
C ILE A 151 14.50 4.71 17.34
N ILE A 152 13.25 4.45 16.91
CA ILE A 152 12.94 3.39 15.95
C ILE A 152 12.37 4.03 14.69
N GLN A 153 13.10 3.91 13.60
CA GLN A 153 12.71 4.39 12.28
C GLN A 153 12.18 3.22 11.46
N TYR A 154 11.20 3.50 10.60
CA TYR A 154 10.53 2.51 9.77
C TYR A 154 10.46 2.98 8.33
N PRO A 155 10.29 2.05 7.34
CA PRO A 155 10.30 2.40 5.93
C PRO A 155 9.08 3.25 5.55
N SER A 156 9.25 4.11 4.53
CA SER A 156 8.16 4.87 3.93
C SER A 156 7.13 3.95 3.28
N GLY A 157 5.88 4.42 3.14
CA GLY A 157 4.81 3.63 2.53
C GLY A 157 4.11 2.65 3.49
N PHE A 158 4.34 2.80 4.78
CA PHE A 158 3.63 2.07 5.83
C PHE A 158 2.81 3.02 6.71
N ALA A 159 1.61 2.57 7.10
CA ALA A 159 0.75 3.21 8.07
C ALA A 159 0.97 2.59 9.45
N ILE A 160 0.89 3.42 10.48
CA ILE A 160 1.02 3.00 11.88
C ILE A 160 -0.33 2.42 12.32
N GLU A 161 -0.37 1.15 12.73
CA GLU A 161 -1.56 0.53 13.32
C GLU A 161 -1.51 0.59 14.84
N GLU A 162 -0.36 0.27 15.43
CA GLU A 162 -0.19 0.21 16.89
C GLU A 162 1.24 0.59 17.28
N VAL A 163 1.37 1.35 18.37
CA VAL A 163 2.65 1.60 19.04
C VAL A 163 2.45 1.57 20.54
N THR A 164 3.12 0.64 21.23
CA THR A 164 3.01 0.46 22.68
C THR A 164 4.39 0.25 23.31
N PRO A 165 4.74 1.00 24.34
CA PRO A 165 4.05 2.16 24.90
C PRO A 165 4.10 3.37 23.96
N SER A 166 3.21 4.34 24.18
CA SER A 166 3.21 5.57 23.38
C SER A 166 4.58 6.24 23.39
N PRO A 167 5.11 6.63 22.22
CA PRO A 167 6.36 7.36 22.12
C PRO A 167 6.19 8.80 22.63
N ASP A 168 7.29 9.40 23.04
CA ASP A 168 7.32 10.82 23.45
C ASP A 168 7.25 11.74 22.22
N GLN A 169 7.78 11.28 21.08
CA GLN A 169 7.71 11.98 19.78
C GLN A 169 7.57 10.97 18.63
N THR A 170 6.92 11.43 17.54
CA THR A 170 6.65 10.62 16.32
C THR A 170 7.20 11.29 15.05
N HIS A 171 8.17 12.19 15.17
CA HIS A 171 8.79 12.85 14.03
C HIS A 171 9.96 12.01 13.52
N GLU A 172 9.96 11.65 12.23
CA GLU A 172 11.00 10.80 11.59
C GLU A 172 11.18 9.41 12.24
N GLY A 173 10.16 8.89 12.92
CA GLY A 173 10.18 7.65 13.66
C GLY A 173 9.55 7.76 15.03
N PHE A 174 9.72 6.75 15.85
CA PHE A 174 9.24 6.72 17.24
C PHE A 174 10.40 6.99 18.17
N ILE A 175 10.24 7.97 19.05
CA ILE A 175 11.28 8.42 20.00
C ILE A 175 10.77 8.24 21.41
N TRP A 176 11.55 7.56 22.24
CA TRP A 176 11.35 7.44 23.68
C TRP A 176 12.58 7.96 24.42
N TYR A 177 12.35 8.82 25.40
CA TYR A 177 13.38 9.32 26.30
C TYR A 177 13.42 8.50 27.59
N GLY A 178 14.59 8.42 28.23
CA GLY A 178 14.70 7.89 29.58
C GLY A 178 14.07 8.86 30.60
N LEU A 179 13.73 8.42 31.75
CA LEU A 179 13.85 7.19 32.49
C LEU A 179 12.65 6.27 32.17
N ARG A 180 12.84 5.16 31.48
CA ARG A 180 11.71 4.33 31.03
C ARG A 180 12.06 2.83 31.06
N SER A 181 11.12 2.03 31.55
CA SER A 181 11.21 0.56 31.48
C SER A 181 10.14 0.04 30.50
N PHE A 182 10.57 -0.76 29.55
CA PHE A 182 9.73 -1.47 28.62
C PHE A 182 9.55 -2.92 29.08
N GLY A 183 8.35 -3.44 28.96
CA GLY A 183 8.05 -4.84 29.24
C GLY A 183 8.60 -5.79 28.19
N ARG A 184 8.36 -7.08 28.40
CA ARG A 184 8.73 -8.11 27.44
C ARG A 184 7.98 -7.88 26.11
N GLY A 185 8.72 -7.83 25.01
CA GLY A 185 8.15 -7.59 23.68
C GLY A 185 7.84 -6.13 23.41
N GLU A 186 8.33 -5.21 24.23
CA GLU A 186 8.19 -3.76 24.05
C GLU A 186 9.54 -3.08 23.78
N PRO A 187 9.53 -1.97 23.01
CA PRO A 187 8.37 -1.33 22.40
C PRO A 187 7.80 -2.19 21.26
N ARG A 188 6.46 -2.30 21.22
CA ARG A 188 5.73 -3.02 20.17
C ARG A 188 5.21 -2.03 19.13
N ILE A 189 5.54 -2.29 17.87
CA ILE A 189 5.13 -1.46 16.75
C ILE A 189 4.53 -2.37 15.67
N ILE A 190 3.33 -2.04 15.19
CA ILE A 190 2.69 -2.73 14.09
C ILE A 190 2.45 -1.71 12.97
N LEU A 191 2.96 -2.05 11.78
CA LEU A 191 2.88 -1.21 10.60
C LEU A 191 2.25 -2.01 9.45
N SER A 192 1.21 -1.46 8.83
CA SER A 192 0.58 -2.03 7.64
C SER A 192 1.04 -1.30 6.38
N LYS A 193 1.12 -2.02 5.27
CA LYS A 193 1.48 -1.41 4.00
C LYS A 193 0.36 -0.48 3.53
N THR A 194 0.69 0.79 3.30
CA THR A 194 -0.26 1.77 2.78
C THR A 194 -0.67 1.38 1.38
N GLN A 195 -1.96 1.12 1.16
CA GLN A 195 -2.46 0.88 -0.19
C GLN A 195 -2.33 2.16 -1.00
N SER A 196 -1.71 2.05 -2.17
CA SER A 196 -1.58 3.20 -3.07
C SER A 196 -2.96 3.72 -3.47
N PRO A 197 -3.29 5.00 -3.22
CA PRO A 197 -4.59 5.57 -3.57
C PRO A 197 -4.85 5.60 -5.08
N TRP A 198 -3.81 5.41 -5.90
CA TRP A 198 -3.90 5.39 -7.35
C TRP A 198 -4.57 4.13 -7.91
N ILE A 199 -4.54 3.00 -7.20
CA ILE A 199 -5.13 1.74 -7.66
C ILE A 199 -6.67 1.87 -7.81
N PRO A 200 -7.43 2.30 -6.79
CA PRO A 200 -8.87 2.49 -6.95
C PRO A 200 -9.22 3.58 -7.98
N LEU A 201 -8.40 4.64 -8.08
CA LEU A 201 -8.60 5.69 -9.08
C LEU A 201 -8.37 5.16 -10.51
N ALA A 202 -7.33 4.36 -10.73
CA ALA A 202 -7.06 3.72 -12.02
C ALA A 202 -8.17 2.76 -12.43
N ILE A 203 -8.70 1.98 -11.49
CA ILE A 203 -9.85 1.08 -11.73
C ILE A 203 -11.11 1.90 -12.09
N ALA A 204 -11.39 2.97 -11.36
CA ALA A 204 -12.54 3.83 -11.62
C ALA A 204 -12.44 4.49 -13.01
N THR A 205 -11.28 5.03 -13.38
CA THR A 205 -11.07 5.61 -14.73
C THR A 205 -11.19 4.56 -15.82
N PHE A 206 -10.68 3.35 -15.62
CA PHE A 206 -10.80 2.26 -16.58
C PHE A 206 -12.28 1.84 -16.80
N ILE A 207 -13.07 1.76 -15.73
CA ILE A 207 -14.51 1.48 -15.82
C ILE A 207 -15.25 2.58 -16.58
N ILE A 208 -14.94 3.85 -16.33
CA ILE A 208 -15.55 4.99 -17.04
C ILE A 208 -15.23 4.93 -18.54
N VAL A 209 -13.98 4.62 -18.89
CA VAL A 209 -13.55 4.47 -20.31
C VAL A 209 -14.29 3.30 -20.98
N LEU A 210 -14.42 2.15 -20.30
CA LEU A 210 -15.18 1.01 -20.83
C LEU A 210 -16.65 1.33 -21.03
N LEU A 211 -17.29 2.01 -20.07
CA LEU A 211 -18.68 2.45 -20.20
C LEU A 211 -18.85 3.44 -21.34
N GLY A 212 -17.95 4.40 -21.49
CA GLY A 212 -17.93 5.34 -22.61
C GLY A 212 -17.77 4.65 -23.96
N ALA A 213 -16.84 3.71 -24.07
CA ALA A 213 -16.65 2.88 -25.27
C ALA A 213 -17.89 2.02 -25.59
N PHE A 214 -18.51 1.41 -24.57
CA PHE A 214 -19.73 0.62 -24.75
C PHE A 214 -20.90 1.47 -25.26
N ILE A 215 -21.11 2.66 -24.68
CA ILE A 215 -22.15 3.60 -25.13
C ILE A 215 -21.86 4.08 -26.56
N TYR A 216 -20.59 4.35 -26.88
CA TYR A 216 -20.18 4.80 -28.21
C TYR A 216 -20.40 3.71 -29.28
N LEU A 217 -20.03 2.47 -28.98
CA LEU A 217 -20.25 1.32 -29.87
C LEU A 217 -21.75 1.02 -30.03
N ARG A 218 -22.53 1.13 -28.97
CA ARG A 218 -23.98 0.94 -29.02
C ARG A 218 -24.69 2.01 -29.87
N LYS A 219 -24.20 3.27 -29.84
CA LYS A 219 -24.70 4.36 -30.70
C LYS A 219 -24.31 4.20 -32.18
N ARG A 220 -23.16 3.54 -32.47
CA ARG A 220 -22.75 3.26 -33.85
C ARG A 220 -23.52 2.10 -34.48
N GLY A 221 -24.22 1.28 -33.71
CA GLY A 221 -24.91 0.09 -34.14
C GLY A 221 -26.34 0.32 -34.65
N THR A 222 -26.86 1.55 -34.72
CA THR A 222 -28.08 1.85 -35.46
C THR A 222 -27.67 2.41 -36.83
N PRO A 223 -27.83 1.62 -37.93
CA PRO A 223 -27.82 2.25 -39.26
C PRO A 223 -28.90 3.31 -39.24
N LYS A 224 -28.58 4.57 -39.50
CA LYS A 224 -29.59 5.55 -39.93
C LYS A 224 -30.17 5.00 -41.21
N GLU A 225 -31.38 4.42 -41.12
CA GLU A 225 -32.20 4.21 -42.27
C GLU A 225 -32.33 5.61 -42.94
N ILE A 226 -31.73 5.77 -44.10
CA ILE A 226 -31.90 6.95 -44.92
C ILE A 226 -33.38 6.92 -45.27
N VAL A 227 -34.17 7.73 -44.57
CA VAL A 227 -35.55 8.01 -45.02
C VAL A 227 -35.34 8.94 -46.19
N GLU A 228 -35.32 8.38 -47.41
CA GLU A 228 -35.52 9.15 -48.61
C GLU A 228 -36.86 9.85 -48.44
N ASP A 229 -36.84 11.16 -48.51
CA ASP A 229 -38.02 12.01 -48.43
C ASP A 229 -38.82 11.76 -49.73
N ILE A 230 -39.76 10.82 -49.66
CA ILE A 230 -40.59 10.42 -50.80
C ILE A 230 -41.52 11.57 -51.06
N THR A 231 -41.45 12.09 -52.29
CA THR A 231 -42.33 13.17 -52.73
C THR A 231 -43.79 12.72 -52.66
N GLU A 232 -44.71 13.67 -52.43
CA GLU A 232 -46.16 13.42 -52.28
C GLU A 232 -46.74 12.66 -53.50
N THR A 233 -46.18 12.86 -54.68
CA THR A 233 -46.53 12.18 -55.93
C THR A 233 -46.12 10.68 -55.95
N GLU A 234 -44.95 10.36 -55.42
CA GLU A 234 -44.46 8.97 -55.31
C GLU A 234 -45.22 8.17 -54.26
N MET A 235 -45.73 8.83 -53.21
CA MET A 235 -46.58 8.23 -52.21
C MET A 235 -47.93 7.81 -52.75
N ILE A 236 -48.55 8.64 -53.62
CA ILE A 236 -49.84 8.35 -54.29
C ILE A 236 -49.67 7.15 -55.22
N ASP A 237 -48.60 7.08 -56.01
CA ASP A 237 -48.32 5.94 -56.90
C ASP A 237 -48.08 4.66 -56.08
N LEU A 238 -47.43 4.72 -54.96
CA LEU A 238 -47.22 3.61 -54.06
C LEU A 238 -48.52 3.09 -53.43
N GLU A 239 -49.43 3.96 -53.07
CA GLU A 239 -50.75 3.61 -52.54
C GLU A 239 -51.58 2.83 -53.58
N GLU A 240 -51.54 3.28 -54.88
CA GLU A 240 -52.20 2.57 -55.99
C GLU A 240 -51.58 1.19 -56.22
N GLN A 241 -50.23 1.09 -56.19
CA GLN A 241 -49.53 -0.17 -56.34
C GLN A 241 -49.92 -1.19 -55.22
N ILE A 242 -49.97 -0.71 -53.96
CA ILE A 242 -50.39 -1.56 -52.83
C ILE A 242 -51.85 -2.01 -53.02
N THR A 243 -52.74 -1.11 -53.38
CA THR A 243 -54.17 -1.41 -53.60
C THR A 243 -54.35 -2.43 -54.70
N ARG A 244 -53.66 -2.27 -55.83
CA ARG A 244 -53.65 -3.19 -56.95
C ARG A 244 -53.12 -4.57 -56.53
N LEU A 245 -52.00 -4.59 -55.81
CA LEU A 245 -51.40 -5.81 -55.31
C LEU A 245 -52.33 -6.60 -54.36
N LEU A 246 -53.07 -5.90 -53.49
CA LEU A 246 -54.09 -6.50 -52.65
C LEU A 246 -55.24 -7.08 -53.45
N LYS A 247 -55.74 -6.38 -54.48
CA LYS A 247 -56.80 -6.89 -55.37
C LYS A 247 -56.41 -8.18 -56.11
N GLU A 248 -55.20 -8.22 -56.65
CA GLU A 248 -54.64 -9.37 -57.38
C GLU A 248 -54.44 -10.60 -56.48
N ASN A 249 -54.28 -10.42 -55.14
CA ASN A 249 -54.07 -11.51 -54.16
C ASN A 249 -55.30 -11.80 -53.29
N GLY A 250 -56.52 -11.56 -53.80
CA GLY A 250 -57.75 -11.93 -53.12
C GLY A 250 -58.18 -10.99 -51.99
N GLY A 251 -57.68 -9.75 -52.00
CA GLY A 251 -58.08 -8.66 -51.09
C GLY A 251 -57.35 -8.64 -49.74
N PHE A 252 -56.39 -9.52 -49.47
CA PHE A 252 -55.62 -9.52 -48.25
C PHE A 252 -54.19 -10.02 -48.44
N LEU A 253 -53.21 -9.45 -47.73
CA LEU A 253 -51.80 -9.87 -47.67
C LEU A 253 -51.17 -9.51 -46.31
N TYR A 254 -50.13 -10.24 -45.90
CA TYR A 254 -49.32 -9.82 -44.79
C TYR A 254 -48.41 -8.62 -45.14
N GLN A 255 -48.20 -7.73 -44.24
CA GLN A 255 -47.32 -6.57 -44.44
C GLN A 255 -45.94 -6.96 -44.94
N SER A 256 -45.36 -8.04 -44.41
CA SER A 256 -44.08 -8.60 -44.85
C SER A 256 -44.08 -9.06 -46.30
N GLU A 257 -45.19 -9.61 -46.79
CA GLU A 257 -45.33 -10.04 -48.20
C GLU A 257 -45.44 -8.83 -49.14
N ILE A 258 -46.12 -7.76 -48.72
CA ILE A 258 -46.21 -6.51 -49.49
C ILE A 258 -44.81 -5.88 -49.62
N VAL A 259 -44.02 -5.81 -48.49
CA VAL A 259 -42.64 -5.32 -48.46
C VAL A 259 -41.77 -6.12 -49.43
N LYS A 260 -41.90 -7.48 -49.42
CA LYS A 260 -41.12 -8.37 -50.27
C LYS A 260 -41.49 -8.27 -51.76
N LYS A 261 -42.79 -8.15 -52.07
CA LYS A 261 -43.26 -8.07 -53.46
C LYS A 261 -42.98 -6.72 -54.12
N LEU A 262 -43.00 -5.63 -53.35
CA LEU A 262 -42.68 -4.31 -53.84
C LEU A 262 -41.19 -3.98 -53.80
N ASN A 263 -40.39 -4.78 -53.11
CA ASN A 263 -38.95 -4.61 -52.88
C ASN A 263 -38.61 -3.19 -52.32
N LEU A 264 -39.46 -2.71 -51.43
CA LEU A 264 -39.31 -1.41 -50.79
C LEU A 264 -38.98 -1.51 -49.30
N PRO A 265 -38.33 -0.50 -48.69
CA PRO A 265 -38.07 -0.48 -47.28
C PRO A 265 -39.35 -0.64 -46.44
N LYS A 266 -39.28 -1.36 -45.32
CA LYS A 266 -40.43 -1.60 -44.43
C LYS A 266 -41.03 -0.32 -43.90
N SER A 267 -40.22 0.73 -43.65
CA SER A 267 -40.65 2.07 -43.26
C SER A 267 -41.57 2.69 -44.30
N THR A 268 -41.16 2.69 -45.56
CA THR A 268 -41.88 3.22 -46.69
C THR A 268 -43.25 2.59 -46.89
N VAL A 269 -43.27 1.24 -46.92
CA VAL A 269 -44.54 0.48 -47.03
C VAL A 269 -45.42 0.72 -45.79
N SER A 270 -44.82 0.85 -44.59
CA SER A 270 -45.61 1.14 -43.39
C SER A 270 -46.27 2.50 -43.40
N SER A 271 -45.58 3.54 -43.95
CA SER A 271 -46.16 4.88 -44.11
C SER A 271 -47.33 4.84 -45.09
N ALA A 272 -47.17 4.25 -46.29
CA ALA A 272 -48.23 4.16 -47.28
C ALA A 272 -49.45 3.34 -46.76
N LEU A 273 -49.21 2.24 -46.02
CA LEU A 273 -50.28 1.47 -45.37
C LEU A 273 -51.00 2.25 -44.27
N ASN A 274 -50.33 3.18 -43.57
CA ASN A 274 -50.99 4.07 -42.63
C ASN A 274 -51.88 5.09 -43.32
N GLU A 275 -51.41 5.65 -44.42
CA GLU A 275 -52.21 6.59 -45.23
C GLU A 275 -53.46 5.90 -45.84
N LEU A 276 -53.31 4.68 -46.44
CA LEU A 276 -54.44 3.91 -46.93
C LEU A 276 -55.43 3.54 -45.82
N ASN A 277 -54.94 3.29 -44.62
CA ASN A 277 -55.80 3.01 -43.48
C ASN A 277 -56.53 4.29 -42.99
N ASN A 278 -55.85 5.45 -42.99
CA ASN A 278 -56.44 6.74 -42.66
C ASN A 278 -57.51 7.15 -43.70
N LYS A 279 -57.26 6.85 -44.99
CA LYS A 279 -58.22 7.04 -46.07
C LYS A 279 -59.38 6.03 -46.06
N ASN A 280 -59.38 5.10 -45.10
CA ASN A 280 -60.40 4.07 -44.91
C ASN A 280 -60.50 3.02 -46.05
N LEU A 281 -59.45 2.88 -46.86
CA LEU A 281 -59.39 1.97 -47.99
C LEU A 281 -58.94 0.54 -47.62
N ILE A 282 -58.24 0.42 -46.52
CA ILE A 282 -57.79 -0.88 -45.99
C ILE A 282 -58.06 -1.01 -44.47
N LEU A 283 -58.02 -2.23 -43.98
CA LEU A 283 -58.00 -2.60 -42.58
C LEU A 283 -56.66 -3.24 -42.22
N LYS A 284 -56.03 -2.74 -41.14
CA LYS A 284 -54.78 -3.27 -40.58
C LYS A 284 -55.09 -4.11 -39.35
N ILE A 285 -55.03 -5.43 -39.47
CA ILE A 285 -55.40 -6.38 -38.42
C ILE A 285 -54.13 -7.01 -37.85
N LYS A 286 -53.87 -6.80 -36.55
CA LYS A 286 -52.73 -7.42 -35.90
C LYS A 286 -52.91 -8.93 -35.72
N LYS A 287 -52.07 -9.76 -36.26
CA LYS A 287 -52.13 -11.21 -36.16
C LYS A 287 -50.77 -11.77 -35.69
N GLY A 288 -50.63 -11.98 -34.41
CA GLY A 288 -49.35 -12.36 -33.79
C GLY A 288 -48.29 -11.27 -33.90
N ARG A 289 -47.13 -11.58 -34.50
CA ARG A 289 -46.02 -10.65 -34.72
C ARG A 289 -46.11 -9.87 -36.00
N GLU A 290 -47.12 -10.11 -36.83
CA GLU A 290 -47.29 -9.46 -38.13
C GLU A 290 -48.65 -8.77 -38.27
N ASN A 291 -48.74 -7.86 -39.22
CA ASN A 291 -49.99 -7.20 -39.58
C ASN A 291 -50.56 -7.81 -40.88
N LEU A 292 -51.78 -8.23 -40.82
CA LEU A 292 -52.56 -8.64 -42.01
C LEU A 292 -53.28 -7.37 -42.53
N ILE A 293 -53.10 -7.08 -43.78
CA ILE A 293 -53.70 -5.93 -44.49
C ILE A 293 -54.83 -6.48 -45.37
N ARG A 294 -56.02 -5.88 -45.20
CA ARG A 294 -57.21 -6.30 -45.95
C ARG A 294 -57.87 -5.07 -46.58
N LEU A 295 -58.23 -5.21 -47.88
CA LEU A 295 -59.11 -4.20 -48.55
C LEU A 295 -60.47 -4.18 -47.86
N LYS A 296 -61.02 -2.98 -47.78
CA LYS A 296 -62.41 -2.79 -47.32
C LYS A 296 -63.40 -3.01 -48.43
#